data_5524cc386a56775277c46869ddbd3b3a
#
_entry.id   5524cc386a56775277c46869ddbd3b3a
#
_cell.length_a   1.000
_cell.length_b   1.000
_cell.length_c   1.000
_cell.angle_alpha   90.00
_cell.angle_beta   90.00
_cell.angle_gamma   90.00
#
_symmetry.space_group_name_H-M   'P 1'
#
loop_
_entity.id
_entity.type
_entity.pdbx_description
1 polymer ?
#
loop_
_entity_poly.entity_id
_entity_poly.type
_entity_poly.pdbx_seq_one_letter_code
_entity_poly.pdbx_strand_id
1 'polypeptide(L)'
;MKVLILSTFQSSGGAAIAATRLMHALKKNGVEVSMLCRKNITFGPVGLRKQSWTSIFERALIWMCKGFSTRNLWATDIALLGQDVTHTREYKEADVIHLHWVNQGFISLAAVKKMLDDGKKVVWTMHDAWNSMGAYHLKIQQKNDCLERSARERKQKLYAGSRIQFITCSQWLMNEALKSPLMAEQRVVAIPNPIDTAIFKPEPHQNHRRVLFVAQFVNNPMKGMQYLDEAAKIINNDSSEKVEIVALGRDIPYISDTREMAKLYASVDAFVLPSLSENLPNTIMEAMACGTPCVGFRVGGIPEMIDHLDNGYLANYKDSEDLAKGILYVLDEPNHQRLSDNARQKIINCYGEEAVAKRYIEIYGNEQ
;
A
#
# COMPACT_ATOMS: atom_id res chain seq x y z
N MET A 1 25.61 6.93 -2.85
CA MET A 1 24.80 5.76 -2.56
C MET A 1 23.85 5.51 -3.72
N LYS A 2 23.90 4.31 -4.28
CA LYS A 2 23.04 3.86 -5.39
C LYS A 2 22.04 2.84 -4.87
N VAL A 3 20.76 3.08 -5.08
CA VAL A 3 19.66 2.21 -4.63
C VAL A 3 18.97 1.60 -5.84
N LEU A 4 18.80 0.28 -5.84
CA LEU A 4 17.98 -0.43 -6.80
C LEU A 4 16.66 -0.85 -6.14
N ILE A 5 15.55 -0.28 -6.59
CA ILE A 5 14.20 -0.70 -6.19
C ILE A 5 13.73 -1.83 -7.12
N LEU A 6 13.25 -2.91 -6.51
CA LEU A 6 12.62 -4.03 -7.23
C LEU A 6 11.13 -4.10 -6.86
N SER A 7 10.26 -4.00 -7.87
CA SER A 7 8.79 -4.09 -7.71
C SER A 7 8.18 -4.82 -8.90
N THR A 8 7.25 -5.74 -8.67
CA THR A 8 6.61 -6.51 -9.76
C THR A 8 5.93 -5.60 -10.79
N PHE A 9 5.31 -4.52 -10.32
CA PHE A 9 4.64 -3.52 -11.15
C PHE A 9 5.21 -2.13 -10.87
N GLN A 10 5.10 -1.23 -11.84
CA GLN A 10 5.52 0.16 -11.67
C GLN A 10 4.34 1.08 -11.28
N SER A 11 3.16 0.84 -11.82
CA SER A 11 2.01 1.75 -11.69
C SER A 11 0.70 1.08 -11.33
N SER A 12 0.67 -0.24 -11.15
CA SER A 12 -0.56 -0.99 -10.88
C SER A 12 -0.61 -1.48 -9.44
N GLY A 13 -1.60 -0.99 -8.69
CA GLY A 13 -1.81 -1.33 -7.27
C GLY A 13 -1.04 -0.45 -6.29
N GLY A 14 -1.51 -0.41 -5.05
CA GLY A 14 -1.01 0.48 -4.00
C GLY A 14 0.50 0.34 -3.71
N ALA A 15 1.02 -0.88 -3.71
CA ALA A 15 2.43 -1.16 -3.48
C ALA A 15 3.34 -0.59 -4.59
N ALA A 16 2.92 -0.72 -5.85
CA ALA A 16 3.66 -0.20 -7.00
C ALA A 16 3.68 1.34 -7.01
N ILE A 17 2.53 1.96 -6.71
CA ILE A 17 2.43 3.41 -6.57
C ILE A 17 3.35 3.91 -5.45
N ALA A 18 3.34 3.25 -4.29
CA ALA A 18 4.20 3.58 -3.15
C ALA A 18 5.69 3.45 -3.50
N ALA A 19 6.10 2.37 -4.18
CA ALA A 19 7.47 2.18 -4.63
C ALA A 19 7.92 3.27 -5.61
N THR A 20 7.07 3.66 -6.55
CA THR A 20 7.35 4.72 -7.52
C THR A 20 7.43 6.10 -6.83
N ARG A 21 6.53 6.41 -5.91
CA ARG A 21 6.58 7.62 -5.09
C ARG A 21 7.88 7.68 -4.26
N LEU A 22 8.27 6.56 -3.63
CA LEU A 22 9.52 6.49 -2.89
C LEU A 22 10.73 6.72 -3.79
N MET A 23 10.76 6.15 -4.99
CA MET A 23 11.82 6.42 -5.96
C MET A 23 11.95 7.92 -6.26
N HIS A 24 10.83 8.59 -6.48
CA HIS A 24 10.82 10.04 -6.75
C HIS A 24 11.27 10.84 -5.53
N ALA A 25 10.76 10.49 -4.35
CA ALA A 25 11.14 11.15 -3.10
C ALA A 25 12.65 11.04 -2.83
N LEU A 26 13.23 9.86 -3.01
CA LEU A 26 14.67 9.63 -2.84
C LEU A 26 15.49 10.41 -3.85
N LYS A 27 15.08 10.45 -5.13
CA LYS A 27 15.76 11.24 -6.17
C LYS A 27 15.74 12.73 -5.85
N LYS A 28 14.61 13.29 -5.41
CA LYS A 28 14.50 14.69 -4.96
C LYS A 28 15.44 15.00 -3.79
N ASN A 29 15.76 14.00 -2.96
CA ASN A 29 16.67 14.12 -1.82
C ASN A 29 18.12 13.66 -2.13
N GLY A 30 18.52 13.64 -3.40
CA GLY A 30 19.91 13.46 -3.83
C GLY A 30 20.40 12.01 -3.85
N VAL A 31 19.52 11.01 -3.74
CA VAL A 31 19.90 9.59 -3.85
C VAL A 31 19.84 9.16 -5.32
N GLU A 32 20.87 8.47 -5.79
CA GLU A 32 20.84 7.83 -7.11
C GLU A 32 20.00 6.56 -7.05
N VAL A 33 18.80 6.58 -7.66
CA VAL A 33 17.84 5.49 -7.59
C VAL A 33 17.47 5.00 -8.99
N SER A 34 17.52 3.69 -9.17
CA SER A 34 16.95 2.98 -10.32
C SER A 34 15.83 2.05 -9.87
N MET A 35 14.92 1.70 -10.80
CA MET A 35 13.84 0.75 -10.54
C MET A 35 13.77 -0.28 -11.66
N LEU A 36 13.75 -1.55 -11.29
CA LEU A 36 13.46 -2.65 -12.19
C LEU A 36 12.12 -3.28 -11.82
N CYS A 37 11.30 -3.42 -12.85
CA CYS A 37 10.02 -4.11 -12.76
C CYS A 37 10.03 -5.37 -13.62
N ARG A 38 9.13 -6.30 -13.33
CA ARG A 38 9.02 -7.54 -14.09
C ARG A 38 8.99 -7.35 -15.62
N LYS A 39 8.42 -6.24 -16.12
CA LYS A 39 8.34 -5.94 -17.56
C LYS A 39 9.62 -5.36 -18.17
N ASN A 40 10.55 -4.87 -17.37
CA ASN A 40 11.73 -4.14 -17.86
C ASN A 40 12.96 -5.03 -18.05
N ILE A 41 12.88 -6.29 -17.60
CA ILE A 41 13.99 -7.23 -17.71
C ILE A 41 13.83 -8.03 -18.99
N THR A 42 14.56 -7.66 -20.04
CA THR A 42 14.61 -8.38 -21.30
C THR A 42 15.84 -9.26 -21.38
N PHE A 43 15.66 -10.52 -21.77
CA PHE A 43 16.76 -11.47 -22.02
C PHE A 43 16.82 -11.90 -23.48
N GLY A 44 18.01 -11.73 -24.10
CA GLY A 44 18.40 -12.37 -25.35
C GLY A 44 17.87 -11.74 -26.64
N PRO A 45 18.47 -12.10 -27.79
CA PRO A 45 18.22 -11.46 -29.08
C PRO A 45 16.89 -11.84 -29.74
N VAL A 46 16.07 -12.68 -29.14
CA VAL A 46 14.73 -13.04 -29.66
C VAL A 46 13.70 -12.72 -28.59
N GLY A 47 12.85 -11.74 -28.87
CA GLY A 47 11.85 -11.12 -28.01
C GLY A 47 10.76 -12.02 -27.39
N LEU A 48 11.09 -13.22 -27.01
CA LEU A 48 10.27 -14.06 -26.15
C LEU A 48 10.43 -13.54 -24.71
N ARG A 49 9.45 -12.79 -24.24
CA ARG A 49 9.35 -12.28 -22.89
C ARG A 49 9.39 -13.44 -21.88
N LYS A 50 10.59 -13.82 -21.38
CA LYS A 50 10.76 -14.77 -20.25
C LYS A 50 9.91 -14.42 -19.04
N GLN A 51 9.45 -13.21 -18.97
CA GLN A 51 8.61 -12.59 -17.98
C GLN A 51 7.29 -13.30 -17.67
N SER A 52 6.61 -13.83 -18.69
CA SER A 52 5.33 -14.47 -18.49
C SER A 52 5.48 -15.91 -18.00
N TRP A 53 6.58 -16.57 -18.31
CA TRP A 53 6.76 -18.00 -18.02
C TRP A 53 6.91 -18.29 -16.53
N THR A 54 7.73 -17.53 -15.78
CA THR A 54 7.89 -17.75 -14.32
C THR A 54 6.57 -17.55 -13.59
N SER A 55 5.80 -16.52 -13.95
CA SER A 55 4.46 -16.29 -13.38
C SER A 55 3.47 -17.39 -13.77
N ILE A 56 3.46 -17.81 -15.04
CA ILE A 56 2.56 -18.88 -15.50
C ILE A 56 2.87 -20.18 -14.79
N PHE A 57 4.15 -20.58 -14.71
CA PHE A 57 4.54 -21.81 -14.02
C PHE A 57 4.24 -21.76 -12.53
N GLU A 58 4.47 -20.64 -11.87
CA GLU A 58 4.12 -20.48 -10.45
C GLU A 58 2.62 -20.59 -10.23
N ARG A 59 1.81 -19.95 -11.07
CA ARG A 59 0.33 -20.07 -11.03
C ARG A 59 -0.13 -21.49 -11.32
N ALA A 60 0.45 -22.18 -12.30
CA ALA A 60 0.12 -23.57 -12.61
C ALA A 60 0.45 -24.51 -11.44
N LEU A 61 1.61 -24.33 -10.80
CA LEU A 61 1.99 -25.10 -9.63
C LEU A 61 1.04 -24.87 -8.45
N ILE A 62 0.72 -23.62 -8.15
CA ILE A 62 -0.25 -23.28 -7.09
C ILE A 62 -1.62 -23.87 -7.40
N TRP A 63 -2.08 -23.79 -8.65
CA TRP A 63 -3.36 -24.35 -9.10
C TRP A 63 -3.41 -25.87 -8.92
N MET A 64 -2.36 -26.61 -9.32
CA MET A 64 -2.26 -28.03 -9.08
C MET A 64 -2.26 -28.40 -7.59
N CYS A 65 -1.46 -27.68 -6.77
CA CYS A 65 -1.40 -27.91 -5.33
C CYS A 65 -2.71 -27.56 -4.61
N LYS A 66 -3.58 -26.75 -5.21
CA LYS A 66 -4.92 -26.40 -4.71
C LYS A 66 -6.03 -27.31 -5.24
N GLY A 67 -5.70 -28.46 -5.80
CA GLY A 67 -6.65 -29.40 -6.39
C GLY A 67 -7.42 -28.77 -7.55
N PHE A 68 -6.71 -28.04 -8.43
CA PHE A 68 -7.24 -27.36 -9.61
C PHE A 68 -8.24 -26.23 -9.32
N SER A 69 -8.25 -25.69 -8.10
CA SER A 69 -9.10 -24.56 -7.72
C SER A 69 -8.49 -23.22 -8.14
N THR A 70 -9.29 -22.37 -8.76
CA THR A 70 -8.91 -20.98 -9.10
C THR A 70 -9.14 -20.00 -7.95
N ARG A 71 -9.80 -20.44 -6.87
CA ARG A 71 -10.09 -19.58 -5.71
C ARG A 71 -8.80 -19.08 -5.07
N ASN A 72 -8.67 -17.77 -4.93
CA ASN A 72 -7.48 -17.09 -4.38
C ASN A 72 -6.17 -17.44 -5.12
N LEU A 73 -6.22 -17.84 -6.39
CA LEU A 73 -5.03 -18.19 -7.16
C LEU A 73 -4.05 -17.01 -7.27
N TRP A 74 -4.56 -15.80 -7.44
CA TRP A 74 -3.78 -14.56 -7.54
C TRP A 74 -3.44 -13.93 -6.19
N ALA A 75 -4.02 -14.41 -5.11
CA ALA A 75 -3.75 -13.97 -3.74
C ALA A 75 -2.89 -14.98 -2.96
N THR A 76 -2.21 -15.90 -3.66
CA THR A 76 -1.30 -16.90 -3.11
C THR A 76 0.01 -16.82 -3.87
N ASP A 77 1.14 -16.61 -3.19
CA ASP A 77 2.46 -16.54 -3.78
C ASP A 77 3.47 -17.33 -2.97
N ILE A 78 4.23 -18.18 -3.65
CA ILE A 78 5.21 -19.07 -3.01
C ILE A 78 6.65 -18.65 -3.27
N ALA A 79 6.90 -17.70 -4.18
CA ALA A 79 8.19 -17.17 -4.57
C ALA A 79 9.26 -18.29 -4.83
N LEU A 80 8.82 -19.37 -5.47
CA LEU A 80 9.68 -20.49 -5.85
C LEU A 80 10.47 -20.17 -7.11
N LEU A 81 9.83 -19.53 -8.08
CA LEU A 81 10.40 -19.13 -9.36
C LEU A 81 10.49 -17.61 -9.45
N GLY A 82 11.51 -17.12 -10.17
CA GLY A 82 11.71 -15.70 -10.37
C GLY A 82 12.67 -15.42 -11.50
N GLN A 83 12.83 -14.14 -11.80
CA GLN A 83 13.81 -13.66 -12.77
C GLN A 83 15.16 -13.44 -12.08
N ASP A 84 16.24 -13.71 -12.80
CA ASP A 84 17.58 -13.36 -12.34
C ASP A 84 17.89 -11.90 -12.73
N VAL A 85 17.96 -11.02 -11.75
CA VAL A 85 18.32 -9.60 -11.92
C VAL A 85 19.81 -9.34 -11.73
N THR A 86 20.58 -10.34 -11.27
CA THR A 86 21.96 -10.14 -10.81
C THR A 86 22.95 -9.81 -11.94
N HIS A 87 22.57 -10.10 -13.19
CA HIS A 87 23.38 -9.75 -14.37
C HIS A 87 23.13 -8.32 -14.87
N THR A 88 22.07 -7.64 -14.43
CA THR A 88 21.78 -6.26 -14.84
C THR A 88 22.83 -5.29 -14.34
N ARG A 89 23.02 -4.18 -15.08
CA ARG A 89 23.94 -3.13 -14.69
C ARG A 89 23.50 -2.49 -13.37
N GLU A 90 22.21 -2.22 -13.25
CA GLU A 90 21.60 -1.59 -12.07
C GLU A 90 21.86 -2.41 -10.81
N TYR A 91 21.77 -3.73 -10.89
CA TYR A 91 22.07 -4.62 -9.75
C TYR A 91 23.55 -4.57 -9.37
N LYS A 92 24.45 -4.65 -10.36
CA LYS A 92 25.91 -4.66 -10.12
C LYS A 92 26.37 -3.36 -9.45
N GLU A 93 25.85 -2.23 -9.90
CA GLU A 93 26.23 -0.89 -9.41
C GLU A 93 25.52 -0.51 -8.08
N ALA A 94 24.44 -1.20 -7.69
CA ALA A 94 23.67 -0.84 -6.50
C ALA A 94 24.44 -1.17 -5.20
N ASP A 95 24.44 -0.22 -4.28
CA ASP A 95 24.85 -0.41 -2.88
C ASP A 95 23.75 -1.08 -2.07
N VAL A 96 22.49 -0.69 -2.33
CA VAL A 96 21.29 -1.17 -1.63
C VAL A 96 20.30 -1.76 -2.63
N ILE A 97 19.81 -2.96 -2.35
CA ILE A 97 18.69 -3.57 -3.05
C ILE A 97 17.44 -3.42 -2.19
N HIS A 98 16.46 -2.65 -2.68
CA HIS A 98 15.23 -2.41 -1.96
C HIS A 98 14.06 -3.15 -2.61
N LEU A 99 13.57 -4.17 -1.93
CA LEU A 99 12.45 -5.00 -2.36
C LEU A 99 11.13 -4.38 -1.89
N HIS A 100 10.19 -4.23 -2.81
CA HIS A 100 8.79 -3.91 -2.48
C HIS A 100 7.92 -5.15 -2.65
N TRP A 101 6.85 -5.08 -3.42
CA TRP A 101 6.02 -6.23 -3.74
C TRP A 101 6.63 -6.97 -4.93
N VAL A 102 7.37 -8.07 -4.68
CA VAL A 102 8.19 -8.79 -5.68
C VAL A 102 7.63 -10.16 -6.07
N ASN A 103 6.37 -10.39 -5.80
CA ASN A 103 5.62 -11.62 -5.97
C ASN A 103 5.24 -11.91 -7.43
N GLN A 104 4.43 -12.93 -7.68
CA GLN A 104 3.95 -13.38 -8.99
C GLN A 104 5.08 -13.76 -9.96
N GLY A 105 6.06 -14.51 -9.47
CA GLY A 105 7.17 -15.02 -10.30
C GLY A 105 8.16 -13.93 -10.72
N PHE A 106 8.27 -12.82 -9.99
CA PHE A 106 9.26 -11.78 -10.28
C PHE A 106 10.59 -12.10 -9.60
N ILE A 107 10.65 -12.14 -8.27
CA ILE A 107 11.85 -12.48 -7.52
C ILE A 107 11.57 -13.70 -6.66
N SER A 108 12.40 -14.72 -6.76
CA SER A 108 12.31 -15.90 -5.89
C SER A 108 13.05 -15.70 -4.56
N LEU A 109 12.71 -16.50 -3.54
CA LEU A 109 13.44 -16.49 -2.28
C LEU A 109 14.92 -16.88 -2.48
N ALA A 110 15.21 -17.75 -3.46
CA ALA A 110 16.59 -18.09 -3.84
C ALA A 110 17.35 -16.90 -4.43
N ALA A 111 16.68 -16.05 -5.21
CA ALA A 111 17.29 -14.82 -5.71
C ALA A 111 17.58 -13.83 -4.57
N VAL A 112 16.69 -13.71 -3.57
CA VAL A 112 16.97 -12.88 -2.38
C VAL A 112 18.17 -13.42 -1.61
N LYS A 113 18.26 -14.75 -1.42
CA LYS A 113 19.43 -15.37 -0.81
C LYS A 113 20.72 -15.03 -1.56
N LYS A 114 20.69 -15.12 -2.90
CA LYS A 114 21.85 -14.74 -3.72
C LYS A 114 22.26 -13.28 -3.51
N MET A 115 21.31 -12.35 -3.40
CA MET A 115 21.59 -10.93 -3.12
C MET A 115 22.34 -10.76 -1.79
N LEU A 116 21.94 -11.51 -0.75
CA LEU A 116 22.63 -11.54 0.54
C LEU A 116 24.03 -12.15 0.43
N ASP A 117 24.16 -13.26 -0.30
CA ASP A 117 25.44 -13.95 -0.52
C ASP A 117 26.43 -13.11 -1.36
N ASP A 118 25.92 -12.27 -2.28
CA ASP A 118 26.69 -11.28 -3.04
C ASP A 118 27.10 -10.05 -2.17
N GLY A 119 26.75 -10.04 -0.87
CA GLY A 119 27.10 -8.99 0.08
C GLY A 119 26.27 -7.70 -0.10
N LYS A 120 25.16 -7.75 -0.83
CA LYS A 120 24.29 -6.57 -1.02
C LYS A 120 23.52 -6.27 0.26
N LYS A 121 23.37 -4.98 0.58
CA LYS A 121 22.43 -4.53 1.60
C LYS A 121 21.01 -4.71 1.09
N VAL A 122 20.22 -5.56 1.76
CA VAL A 122 18.84 -5.87 1.38
C VAL A 122 17.87 -5.21 2.34
N VAL A 123 17.00 -4.35 1.81
CA VAL A 123 15.89 -3.73 2.50
C VAL A 123 14.59 -4.25 1.88
N TRP A 124 13.59 -4.58 2.68
CA TRP A 124 12.32 -5.14 2.18
C TRP A 124 11.11 -4.45 2.78
N THR A 125 10.42 -3.62 1.98
CA THR A 125 9.17 -2.99 2.39
C THR A 125 7.99 -3.94 2.21
N MET A 126 7.31 -4.21 3.32
CA MET A 126 6.11 -5.04 3.42
C MET A 126 4.87 -4.17 3.20
N HIS A 127 4.12 -4.48 2.15
CA HIS A 127 2.84 -3.81 1.85
C HIS A 127 1.63 -4.61 2.35
N ASP A 128 1.84 -5.87 2.67
CA ASP A 128 0.85 -6.80 3.21
C ASP A 128 1.52 -7.82 4.16
N ALA A 129 0.78 -8.82 4.62
CA ALA A 129 1.28 -9.78 5.59
C ALA A 129 2.12 -10.91 4.97
N TRP A 130 2.37 -10.94 3.66
CA TRP A 130 3.01 -12.07 2.99
C TRP A 130 4.40 -12.44 3.58
N ASN A 131 5.22 -11.47 3.95
CA ASN A 131 6.53 -11.73 4.55
C ASN A 131 6.44 -12.43 5.92
N SER A 132 5.41 -12.13 6.69
CA SER A 132 5.15 -12.74 8.01
C SER A 132 4.34 -14.03 7.95
N MET A 133 3.88 -14.42 6.76
CA MET A 133 3.12 -15.64 6.48
C MET A 133 3.91 -16.55 5.53
N GLY A 134 3.39 -17.72 5.19
CA GLY A 134 4.00 -18.59 4.17
C GLY A 134 3.66 -18.11 2.76
N ALA A 135 2.48 -18.45 2.29
CA ALA A 135 2.04 -18.25 0.90
C ALA A 135 0.96 -17.17 0.72
N TYR A 136 0.28 -16.77 1.79
CA TYR A 136 -0.89 -15.88 1.70
C TYR A 136 -0.54 -14.42 2.01
N HIS A 137 -1.32 -13.49 1.43
CA HIS A 137 -1.15 -12.04 1.63
C HIS A 137 -1.99 -11.46 2.76
N LEU A 138 -3.14 -12.11 3.06
CA LEU A 138 -4.07 -11.69 4.11
C LEU A 138 -4.36 -12.84 5.07
N LYS A 139 -4.41 -12.54 6.38
CA LYS A 139 -4.73 -13.53 7.42
C LYS A 139 -6.07 -14.25 7.18
N ILE A 140 -7.08 -13.53 6.70
CA ILE A 140 -8.38 -14.09 6.36
C ILE A 140 -8.35 -15.16 5.25
N GLN A 141 -7.29 -15.16 4.44
CA GLN A 141 -7.09 -16.12 3.35
C GLN A 141 -6.24 -17.31 3.79
N GLN A 142 -5.58 -17.20 4.94
CA GLN A 142 -4.62 -18.18 5.42
C GLN A 142 -5.28 -19.55 5.62
N LYS A 143 -4.61 -20.58 5.07
CA LYS A 143 -4.90 -21.98 5.31
C LYS A 143 -3.61 -22.67 5.72
N ASN A 144 -3.68 -23.61 6.63
CA ASN A 144 -2.54 -24.44 7.01
C ASN A 144 -2.38 -25.62 6.03
N ASP A 145 -2.22 -25.31 4.75
CA ASP A 145 -2.00 -26.27 3.67
C ASP A 145 -0.50 -26.47 3.37
N CYS A 146 -0.21 -27.36 2.42
CA CYS A 146 1.18 -27.69 2.05
C CYS A 146 1.93 -26.50 1.45
N LEU A 147 1.25 -25.59 0.73
CA LEU A 147 1.85 -24.39 0.17
C LEU A 147 2.28 -23.42 1.27
N GLU A 148 1.40 -23.20 2.26
CA GLU A 148 1.68 -22.34 3.42
C GLU A 148 2.89 -22.87 4.20
N ARG A 149 2.89 -24.16 4.54
CA ARG A 149 3.99 -24.78 5.30
C ARG A 149 5.31 -24.73 4.55
N SER A 150 5.32 -25.17 3.28
CA SER A 150 6.55 -25.16 2.46
C SER A 150 7.11 -23.75 2.24
N ALA A 151 6.25 -22.77 1.96
CA ALA A 151 6.69 -21.39 1.78
C ALA A 151 7.22 -20.81 3.10
N ARG A 152 6.58 -21.10 4.22
CA ARG A 152 7.00 -20.70 5.57
C ARG A 152 8.38 -21.27 5.92
N GLU A 153 8.61 -22.55 5.71
CA GLU A 153 9.91 -23.19 5.96
C GLU A 153 11.04 -22.56 5.13
N ARG A 154 10.78 -22.25 3.85
CA ARG A 154 11.77 -21.59 2.99
C ARG A 154 12.08 -20.16 3.45
N LYS A 155 11.08 -19.40 3.88
CA LYS A 155 11.27 -18.07 4.47
C LYS A 155 12.05 -18.17 5.78
N GLN A 156 11.71 -19.12 6.64
CA GLN A 156 12.43 -19.34 7.90
C GLN A 156 13.92 -19.59 7.66
N LYS A 157 14.26 -20.45 6.69
CA LYS A 157 15.65 -20.71 6.29
C LYS A 157 16.36 -19.48 5.72
N LEU A 158 15.64 -18.65 4.95
CA LEU A 158 16.18 -17.42 4.39
C LEU A 158 16.39 -16.34 5.46
N TYR A 159 15.46 -16.21 6.39
CA TYR A 159 15.48 -15.15 7.41
C TYR A 159 16.43 -15.46 8.57
N ALA A 160 16.65 -16.74 8.87
CA ALA A 160 17.54 -17.17 9.95
C ALA A 160 18.95 -16.62 9.74
N GLY A 161 19.41 -15.76 10.67
CA GLY A 161 20.72 -15.11 10.61
C GLY A 161 20.93 -14.14 9.43
N SER A 162 19.87 -13.81 8.68
CA SER A 162 19.96 -12.84 7.59
C SER A 162 20.07 -11.41 8.14
N ARG A 163 20.65 -10.52 7.31
CA ARG A 163 20.72 -9.08 7.61
C ARG A 163 19.69 -8.28 6.83
N ILE A 164 18.55 -8.89 6.52
CA ILE A 164 17.46 -8.17 5.85
C ILE A 164 16.87 -7.14 6.81
N GLN A 165 16.81 -5.88 6.36
CA GLN A 165 16.06 -4.85 7.05
C GLN A 165 14.62 -4.83 6.53
N PHE A 166 13.66 -5.28 7.33
CA PHE A 166 12.25 -5.20 6.98
C PHE A 166 11.68 -3.84 7.36
N ILE A 167 10.82 -3.31 6.48
CA ILE A 167 10.07 -2.06 6.68
C ILE A 167 8.60 -2.38 6.48
N THR A 168 7.73 -1.86 7.33
CA THR A 168 6.28 -1.92 7.16
C THR A 168 5.73 -0.53 6.87
N CYS A 169 4.66 -0.43 6.08
CA CYS A 169 4.07 0.88 5.76
C CYS A 169 3.32 1.49 6.96
N SER A 170 2.99 0.70 7.99
CA SER A 170 2.25 1.12 9.18
C SER A 170 2.78 0.45 10.43
N GLN A 171 2.59 1.10 11.57
CA GLN A 171 2.86 0.52 12.89
C GLN A 171 1.96 -0.69 13.15
N TRP A 172 0.70 -0.62 12.68
CA TRP A 172 -0.24 -1.73 12.77
C TRP A 172 0.32 -3.00 12.08
N LEU A 173 0.79 -2.88 10.83
CA LEU A 173 1.37 -4.02 10.13
C LEU A 173 2.64 -4.53 10.81
N MET A 174 3.48 -3.65 11.35
CA MET A 174 4.66 -4.05 12.12
C MET A 174 4.26 -4.89 13.33
N ASN A 175 3.30 -4.42 14.13
CA ASN A 175 2.81 -5.13 15.31
C ASN A 175 2.17 -6.48 14.93
N GLU A 176 1.44 -6.54 13.81
CA GLU A 176 0.87 -7.79 13.30
C GLU A 176 1.94 -8.76 12.77
N ALA A 177 2.97 -8.24 12.10
CA ALA A 177 4.06 -9.06 11.57
C ALA A 177 4.90 -9.67 12.69
N LEU A 178 5.24 -8.90 13.73
CA LEU A 178 6.05 -9.36 14.87
C LEU A 178 5.37 -10.46 15.71
N LYS A 179 4.06 -10.64 15.58
CA LYS A 179 3.36 -11.81 16.18
C LYS A 179 3.70 -13.13 15.47
N SER A 180 4.29 -13.07 14.28
CA SER A 180 4.69 -14.27 13.55
C SER A 180 6.08 -14.74 13.96
N PRO A 181 6.29 -16.05 14.21
CA PRO A 181 7.60 -16.61 14.47
C PRO A 181 8.64 -16.33 13.37
N LEU A 182 8.20 -16.09 12.12
CA LEU A 182 9.09 -15.70 11.02
C LEU A 182 9.74 -14.34 11.21
N MET A 183 9.07 -13.44 11.94
CA MET A 183 9.47 -12.03 12.05
C MET A 183 9.97 -11.66 13.46
N ALA A 184 9.77 -12.54 14.45
CA ALA A 184 10.05 -12.24 15.86
C ALA A 184 11.51 -11.82 16.15
N GLU A 185 12.45 -12.39 15.38
CA GLU A 185 13.89 -12.10 15.51
C GLU A 185 14.41 -11.17 14.40
N GLN A 186 13.51 -10.66 13.53
CA GLN A 186 13.92 -9.83 12.40
C GLN A 186 13.96 -8.34 12.79
N ARG A 187 14.81 -7.59 12.08
CA ARG A 187 14.84 -6.13 12.20
C ARG A 187 13.66 -5.54 11.42
N VAL A 188 12.65 -5.06 12.12
CA VAL A 188 11.43 -4.48 11.52
C VAL A 188 11.25 -3.07 12.03
N VAL A 189 11.01 -2.11 11.14
CA VAL A 189 10.67 -0.73 11.46
C VAL A 189 9.46 -0.29 10.64
N ALA A 190 8.67 0.63 11.16
CA ALA A 190 7.54 1.21 10.44
C ALA A 190 7.93 2.54 9.79
N ILE A 191 7.86 2.62 8.45
CA ILE A 191 8.03 3.85 7.68
C ILE A 191 6.89 3.94 6.67
N PRO A 192 6.05 4.99 6.72
CA PRO A 192 4.88 5.09 5.85
C PRO A 192 5.26 5.30 4.38
N ASN A 193 4.28 5.10 3.50
CA ASN A 193 4.43 5.44 2.09
C ASN A 193 4.54 6.96 1.92
N PRO A 194 5.39 7.47 1.01
CA PRO A 194 5.48 8.90 0.72
C PRO A 194 4.37 9.38 -0.20
N ILE A 195 4.05 10.67 -0.10
CA ILE A 195 3.15 11.36 -1.02
C ILE A 195 3.73 12.70 -1.48
N ASP A 196 3.56 13.01 -2.77
CA ASP A 196 3.92 14.30 -3.34
C ASP A 196 2.87 15.37 -2.96
N THR A 197 3.19 16.16 -1.95
CA THR A 197 2.33 17.23 -1.44
C THR A 197 2.29 18.48 -2.33
N ALA A 198 3.08 18.53 -3.39
CA ALA A 198 3.00 19.58 -4.41
C ALA A 198 1.96 19.26 -5.48
N ILE A 199 1.72 17.96 -5.73
CA ILE A 199 0.64 17.48 -6.61
C ILE A 199 -0.68 17.43 -5.83
N PHE A 200 -0.70 16.68 -4.72
CA PHE A 200 -1.87 16.59 -3.84
C PHE A 200 -1.87 17.77 -2.87
N LYS A 201 -2.65 18.78 -3.18
CA LYS A 201 -2.73 20.02 -2.41
C LYS A 201 -4.15 20.57 -2.40
N PRO A 202 -4.52 21.37 -1.40
CA PRO A 202 -5.80 22.06 -1.39
C PRO A 202 -5.97 22.95 -2.62
N GLU A 203 -7.20 22.99 -3.14
CA GLU A 203 -7.64 23.95 -4.15
C GLU A 203 -8.94 24.60 -3.67
N PRO A 204 -9.18 25.90 -3.99
CA PRO A 204 -10.43 26.55 -3.63
C PRO A 204 -11.61 25.82 -4.27
N HIS A 205 -12.61 25.45 -3.47
CA HIS A 205 -13.89 24.92 -3.94
C HIS A 205 -15.04 25.46 -3.10
N GLN A 206 -16.27 25.34 -3.62
CA GLN A 206 -17.47 25.68 -2.85
C GLN A 206 -17.93 24.44 -2.07
N ASN A 207 -18.38 24.66 -0.84
CA ASN A 207 -18.97 23.58 -0.03
C ASN A 207 -20.34 23.20 -0.59
N HIS A 208 -20.47 21.96 -1.05
CA HIS A 208 -21.70 21.38 -1.60
C HIS A 208 -22.17 20.15 -0.84
N ARG A 209 -21.56 19.86 0.33
CA ARG A 209 -21.78 18.64 1.12
C ARG A 209 -21.56 17.36 0.28
N ARG A 210 -20.51 17.39 -0.53
CA ARG A 210 -20.11 16.28 -1.39
C ARG A 210 -19.14 15.37 -0.66
N VAL A 211 -19.44 14.08 -0.67
CA VAL A 211 -18.67 13.03 -0.03
C VAL A 211 -18.12 12.10 -1.10
N LEU A 212 -16.80 11.96 -1.16
CA LEU A 212 -16.11 11.12 -2.14
C LEU A 212 -15.78 9.75 -1.56
N PHE A 213 -16.01 8.71 -2.36
CA PHE A 213 -15.51 7.36 -2.14
C PHE A 213 -14.64 6.93 -3.32
N VAL A 214 -13.44 6.39 -3.04
CA VAL A 214 -12.52 5.89 -4.06
C VAL A 214 -12.06 4.47 -3.73
N ALA A 215 -12.30 3.54 -4.65
CA ALA A 215 -11.75 2.20 -4.58
C ALA A 215 -11.45 1.68 -5.99
N GLN A 216 -10.39 0.87 -6.14
CA GLN A 216 -10.06 0.26 -7.43
C GLN A 216 -11.22 -0.58 -8.00
N PHE A 217 -11.98 -1.24 -7.11
CA PHE A 217 -13.20 -1.99 -7.44
C PHE A 217 -14.27 -1.57 -6.45
N VAL A 218 -15.18 -0.70 -6.88
CA VAL A 218 -16.28 -0.15 -6.05
C VAL A 218 -17.13 -1.26 -5.43
N ASN A 219 -17.40 -2.32 -6.19
CA ASN A 219 -18.21 -3.45 -5.75
C ASN A 219 -17.48 -4.46 -4.86
N ASN A 220 -16.21 -4.20 -4.48
CA ASN A 220 -15.52 -5.07 -3.54
C ASN A 220 -16.10 -4.89 -2.12
N PRO A 221 -16.75 -5.92 -1.54
CA PRO A 221 -17.38 -5.81 -0.21
C PRO A 221 -16.40 -5.39 0.90
N MET A 222 -15.11 -5.72 0.73
CA MET A 222 -14.07 -5.34 1.69
C MET A 222 -13.81 -3.82 1.75
N LYS A 223 -14.27 -3.06 0.77
CA LYS A 223 -14.16 -1.59 0.74
C LYS A 223 -15.33 -0.88 1.42
N GLY A 224 -16.40 -1.62 1.77
CA GLY A 224 -17.44 -1.16 2.66
C GLY A 224 -18.45 -0.18 2.07
N MET A 225 -18.58 -0.11 0.73
CA MET A 225 -19.51 0.81 0.07
C MET A 225 -20.95 0.69 0.62
N GLN A 226 -21.38 -0.51 1.00
CA GLN A 226 -22.70 -0.76 1.60
C GLN A 226 -22.94 0.06 2.88
N TYR A 227 -21.91 0.24 3.72
CA TYR A 227 -22.03 1.06 4.95
C TYR A 227 -22.12 2.54 4.64
N LEU A 228 -21.45 3.01 3.59
CA LEU A 228 -21.57 4.38 3.13
C LEU A 228 -22.97 4.67 2.54
N ASP A 229 -23.49 3.76 1.70
CA ASP A 229 -24.84 3.89 1.13
C ASP A 229 -25.92 3.90 2.25
N GLU A 230 -25.74 3.11 3.30
CA GLU A 230 -26.62 3.07 4.46
C GLU A 230 -26.51 4.36 5.28
N ALA A 231 -25.29 4.83 5.57
CA ALA A 231 -25.05 6.07 6.27
C ALA A 231 -25.66 7.28 5.53
N ALA A 232 -25.55 7.31 4.19
CA ALA A 232 -26.14 8.35 3.36
C ALA A 232 -27.70 8.36 3.45
N LYS A 233 -28.34 7.18 3.50
CA LYS A 233 -29.79 7.09 3.71
C LYS A 233 -30.19 7.62 5.08
N ILE A 234 -29.46 7.29 6.14
CA ILE A 234 -29.70 7.80 7.50
C ILE A 234 -29.65 9.32 7.48
N ILE A 235 -28.57 9.91 6.95
CA ILE A 235 -28.40 11.37 6.88
C ILE A 235 -29.54 12.02 6.09
N ASN A 236 -29.83 11.50 4.89
CA ASN A 236 -30.81 12.11 3.99
C ASN A 236 -32.26 11.92 4.43
N ASN A 237 -32.56 11.02 5.37
CA ASN A 237 -33.88 10.85 5.96
C ASN A 237 -34.12 11.82 7.13
N ASP A 238 -33.08 12.10 7.93
CA ASP A 238 -33.21 12.85 9.19
C ASP A 238 -32.80 14.34 9.06
N SER A 239 -32.01 14.69 8.02
CA SER A 239 -31.49 16.05 7.84
C SER A 239 -32.24 16.84 6.79
N SER A 240 -32.46 18.13 7.04
CA SER A 240 -32.89 19.11 6.03
C SER A 240 -31.81 19.37 4.99
N GLU A 241 -30.54 19.11 5.33
CA GLU A 241 -29.39 19.28 4.47
C GLU A 241 -28.91 17.90 3.96
N LYS A 242 -29.04 17.70 2.66
CA LYS A 242 -28.71 16.43 2.01
C LYS A 242 -27.22 16.32 1.70
N VAL A 243 -26.71 15.09 1.67
CA VAL A 243 -25.33 14.74 1.33
C VAL A 243 -25.33 14.06 -0.03
N GLU A 244 -24.47 14.52 -0.93
CA GLU A 244 -24.21 13.89 -2.22
C GLU A 244 -23.04 12.91 -2.11
N ILE A 245 -23.29 11.62 -2.38
CA ILE A 245 -22.22 10.61 -2.45
C ILE A 245 -21.74 10.47 -3.89
N VAL A 246 -20.45 10.65 -4.09
CA VAL A 246 -19.77 10.46 -5.38
C VAL A 246 -18.77 9.31 -5.27
N ALA A 247 -18.99 8.24 -6.00
CA ALA A 247 -18.09 7.09 -6.02
C ALA A 247 -17.36 6.96 -7.36
N LEU A 248 -16.03 6.95 -7.32
CA LEU A 248 -15.20 6.76 -8.50
C LEU A 248 -15.40 5.35 -9.06
N GLY A 249 -15.73 5.25 -10.35
CA GLY A 249 -16.04 3.98 -11.03
C GLY A 249 -17.50 3.54 -10.92
N ARG A 250 -18.35 4.27 -10.18
CA ARG A 250 -19.82 4.12 -10.14
C ARG A 250 -20.51 5.36 -10.72
N ASP A 251 -20.26 6.51 -10.13
CA ASP A 251 -20.97 7.77 -10.45
C ASP A 251 -20.14 8.65 -11.40
N ILE A 252 -18.81 8.51 -11.33
CA ILE A 252 -17.86 9.17 -12.23
C ILE A 252 -16.91 8.15 -12.85
N PRO A 253 -16.40 8.36 -14.10
CA PRO A 253 -15.45 7.49 -14.76
C PRO A 253 -14.16 7.33 -13.96
N TYR A 254 -13.49 6.18 -14.13
CA TYR A 254 -12.18 5.95 -13.52
C TYR A 254 -11.14 6.96 -14.03
N ILE A 255 -10.43 7.59 -13.11
CA ILE A 255 -9.39 8.58 -13.39
C ILE A 255 -8.02 7.92 -13.17
N SER A 256 -7.17 7.93 -14.18
CA SER A 256 -5.80 7.39 -14.11
C SER A 256 -4.74 8.48 -13.93
N ASP A 257 -5.04 9.71 -14.30
CA ASP A 257 -4.13 10.84 -14.15
C ASP A 257 -4.06 11.31 -12.69
N THR A 258 -2.84 11.42 -12.16
CA THR A 258 -2.61 11.76 -10.74
C THR A 258 -3.05 13.19 -10.41
N ARG A 259 -2.90 14.14 -11.36
CA ARG A 259 -3.30 15.54 -11.12
C ARG A 259 -4.81 15.70 -11.16
N GLU A 260 -5.48 14.99 -12.06
CA GLU A 260 -6.95 14.97 -12.10
C GLU A 260 -7.53 14.29 -10.83
N MET A 261 -6.86 13.24 -10.33
CA MET A 261 -7.22 12.66 -9.02
C MET A 261 -7.04 13.66 -7.88
N ALA A 262 -5.94 14.43 -7.87
CA ALA A 262 -5.73 15.46 -6.85
C ALA A 262 -6.82 16.54 -6.88
N LYS A 263 -7.21 17.00 -8.08
CA LYS A 263 -8.34 17.94 -8.23
C LYS A 263 -9.65 17.35 -7.73
N LEU A 264 -9.91 16.06 -8.01
CA LEU A 264 -11.11 15.39 -7.51
C LEU A 264 -11.15 15.38 -5.98
N TYR A 265 -10.04 14.98 -5.32
CA TYR A 265 -9.97 15.02 -3.85
C TYR A 265 -10.16 16.44 -3.31
N ALA A 266 -9.55 17.46 -3.94
CA ALA A 266 -9.67 18.85 -3.51
C ALA A 266 -11.05 19.47 -3.79
N SER A 267 -11.90 18.84 -4.61
CA SER A 267 -13.22 19.36 -5.00
C SER A 267 -14.39 18.85 -4.16
N VAL A 268 -14.10 18.10 -3.10
CA VAL A 268 -15.12 17.50 -2.23
C VAL A 268 -14.89 17.89 -0.77
N ASP A 269 -15.98 17.86 0.02
CA ASP A 269 -15.96 18.34 1.40
C ASP A 269 -15.57 17.24 2.40
N ALA A 270 -15.71 15.97 2.03
CA ALA A 270 -15.26 14.84 2.84
C ALA A 270 -14.85 13.66 1.96
N PHE A 271 -13.91 12.89 2.44
CA PHE A 271 -13.54 11.58 1.88
C PHE A 271 -13.91 10.47 2.86
N VAL A 272 -14.62 9.44 2.40
CA VAL A 272 -15.07 8.35 3.26
C VAL A 272 -14.53 7.01 2.76
N LEU A 273 -13.85 6.28 3.64
CA LEU A 273 -13.33 4.94 3.38
C LEU A 273 -13.73 3.95 4.50
N PRO A 274 -14.92 3.35 4.46
CA PRO A 274 -15.39 2.42 5.48
C PRO A 274 -14.93 0.99 5.18
N SER A 275 -13.63 0.86 4.86
CA SER A 275 -13.02 -0.43 4.55
C SER A 275 -13.03 -1.38 5.75
N LEU A 276 -13.23 -2.68 5.47
CA LEU A 276 -13.24 -3.74 6.48
C LEU A 276 -11.83 -4.30 6.79
N SER A 277 -10.85 -3.98 5.95
CA SER A 277 -9.45 -4.35 6.15
C SER A 277 -8.56 -3.41 5.34
N GLU A 278 -7.62 -2.76 5.99
CA GLU A 278 -6.62 -1.88 5.37
C GLU A 278 -5.28 -2.01 6.09
N ASN A 279 -4.19 -1.76 5.33
CA ASN A 279 -2.89 -1.53 5.95
C ASN A 279 -2.66 -0.02 6.12
N LEU A 280 -2.31 0.67 5.05
CA LEU A 280 -2.16 2.12 5.02
C LEU A 280 -2.76 2.62 3.68
N PRO A 281 -4.03 3.06 3.65
CA PRO A 281 -4.70 3.38 2.40
C PRO A 281 -4.17 4.67 1.78
N ASN A 282 -3.56 4.57 0.60
CA ASN A 282 -3.08 5.74 -0.15
C ASN A 282 -4.19 6.76 -0.43
N THR A 283 -5.45 6.32 -0.59
CA THR A 283 -6.60 7.19 -0.86
C THR A 283 -6.91 8.14 0.30
N ILE A 284 -6.79 7.70 1.56
CA ILE A 284 -6.89 8.58 2.74
C ILE A 284 -5.73 9.58 2.73
N MET A 285 -4.51 9.12 2.45
CA MET A 285 -3.33 9.98 2.39
C MET A 285 -3.49 11.07 1.32
N GLU A 286 -4.01 10.69 0.14
CA GLU A 286 -4.25 11.59 -0.98
C GLU A 286 -5.32 12.64 -0.66
N ALA A 287 -6.44 12.23 -0.06
CA ALA A 287 -7.50 13.13 0.36
C ALA A 287 -7.01 14.13 1.43
N MET A 288 -6.40 13.63 2.51
CA MET A 288 -5.85 14.48 3.57
C MET A 288 -4.76 15.43 3.05
N ALA A 289 -3.95 15.00 2.08
CA ALA A 289 -2.98 15.86 1.41
C ALA A 289 -3.64 17.02 0.68
N CYS A 290 -4.82 16.81 0.12
CA CYS A 290 -5.63 17.87 -0.51
C CYS A 290 -6.41 18.73 0.50
N GLY A 291 -6.24 18.52 1.80
CA GLY A 291 -6.99 19.22 2.84
C GLY A 291 -8.42 18.70 3.00
N THR A 292 -8.74 17.54 2.47
CA THR A 292 -10.07 16.94 2.55
C THR A 292 -10.18 16.08 3.81
N PRO A 293 -10.99 16.44 4.82
CA PRO A 293 -11.16 15.65 6.02
C PRO A 293 -11.68 14.25 5.71
N CYS A 294 -11.18 13.26 6.44
CA CYS A 294 -11.48 11.86 6.17
C CYS A 294 -12.34 11.22 7.27
N VAL A 295 -13.25 10.34 6.85
CA VAL A 295 -14.00 9.45 7.74
C VAL A 295 -13.68 8.00 7.39
N GLY A 296 -13.34 7.19 8.38
CA GLY A 296 -13.03 5.77 8.18
C GLY A 296 -13.33 4.92 9.40
N PHE A 297 -13.40 3.61 9.22
CA PHE A 297 -13.52 2.70 10.35
C PHE A 297 -12.20 2.57 11.11
N ARG A 298 -12.27 2.27 12.42
CA ARG A 298 -11.12 1.92 13.26
C ARG A 298 -10.56 0.56 12.88
N VAL A 299 -9.84 0.47 11.76
CA VAL A 299 -9.27 -0.79 11.26
C VAL A 299 -7.90 -0.59 10.64
N GLY A 300 -7.01 -1.55 10.88
CA GLY A 300 -5.67 -1.52 10.30
C GLY A 300 -4.87 -0.28 10.68
N GLY A 301 -4.21 0.33 9.69
CA GLY A 301 -3.45 1.57 9.85
C GLY A 301 -4.26 2.84 9.65
N ILE A 302 -5.59 2.78 9.44
CA ILE A 302 -6.43 3.99 9.34
C ILE A 302 -6.29 4.88 10.60
N PRO A 303 -6.29 4.34 11.84
CA PRO A 303 -6.08 5.15 13.04
C PRO A 303 -4.70 5.80 13.18
N GLU A 304 -3.72 5.43 12.36
CA GLU A 304 -2.42 6.11 12.32
C GLU A 304 -2.47 7.40 11.49
N MET A 305 -3.43 7.47 10.56
CA MET A 305 -3.62 8.60 9.65
C MET A 305 -4.66 9.58 10.20
N ILE A 306 -5.79 9.05 10.65
CA ILE A 306 -6.91 9.85 11.17
C ILE A 306 -6.80 9.91 12.70
N ASP A 307 -6.53 11.10 13.24
CA ASP A 307 -6.67 11.44 14.65
C ASP A 307 -8.13 11.86 14.86
N HIS A 308 -8.87 11.04 15.61
CA HIS A 308 -10.32 11.21 15.79
C HIS A 308 -10.68 12.58 16.36
N LEU A 309 -11.57 13.31 15.67
CA LEU A 309 -12.06 14.66 15.99
C LEU A 309 -11.02 15.77 15.81
N ASP A 310 -9.78 15.46 15.46
CA ASP A 310 -8.72 16.43 15.26
C ASP A 310 -8.45 16.72 13.77
N ASN A 311 -8.31 15.68 12.94
CA ASN A 311 -8.06 15.79 11.50
C ASN A 311 -9.06 14.97 10.64
N GLY A 312 -10.08 14.37 11.27
CA GLY A 312 -11.09 13.55 10.66
C GLY A 312 -11.90 12.78 11.70
N TYR A 313 -12.62 11.76 11.28
CA TYR A 313 -13.47 10.97 12.16
C TYR A 313 -13.20 9.46 12.00
N LEU A 314 -13.00 8.79 13.12
CA LEU A 314 -12.89 7.33 13.18
C LEU A 314 -14.19 6.74 13.68
N ALA A 315 -14.98 6.16 12.80
CA ALA A 315 -16.20 5.46 13.13
C ALA A 315 -15.94 4.04 13.65
N ASN A 316 -16.87 3.54 14.44
CA ASN A 316 -16.88 2.17 14.92
C ASN A 316 -16.98 1.18 13.77
N TYR A 317 -16.30 0.04 13.90
CA TYR A 317 -16.23 -0.96 12.84
C TYR A 317 -17.62 -1.51 12.47
N LYS A 318 -17.98 -1.41 11.18
CA LYS A 318 -19.26 -1.85 10.61
C LYS A 318 -20.50 -1.13 11.18
N ASP A 319 -20.36 0.07 11.66
CA ASP A 319 -21.42 0.88 12.23
C ASP A 319 -21.78 2.02 11.28
N SER A 320 -22.87 1.87 10.53
CA SER A 320 -23.34 2.88 9.57
C SER A 320 -23.93 4.11 10.25
N GLU A 321 -24.47 3.99 11.47
CA GLU A 321 -24.98 5.13 12.24
C GLU A 321 -23.85 6.00 12.74
N ASP A 322 -22.77 5.39 13.26
CA ASP A 322 -21.58 6.12 13.70
C ASP A 322 -20.82 6.70 12.49
N LEU A 323 -20.83 6.01 11.35
CA LEU A 323 -20.30 6.54 10.09
C LEU A 323 -21.07 7.78 9.63
N ALA A 324 -22.41 7.77 9.73
CA ALA A 324 -23.27 8.91 9.42
C ALA A 324 -22.97 10.11 10.33
N LYS A 325 -22.83 9.88 11.64
CA LYS A 325 -22.40 10.91 12.61
C LYS A 325 -21.04 11.51 12.24
N GLY A 326 -20.09 10.66 11.86
CA GLY A 326 -18.76 11.08 11.42
C GLY A 326 -18.79 11.95 10.17
N ILE A 327 -19.61 11.58 9.18
CA ILE A 327 -19.79 12.38 7.96
C ILE A 327 -20.37 13.76 8.31
N LEU A 328 -21.44 13.82 9.09
CA LEU A 328 -22.03 15.09 9.51
C LEU A 328 -21.02 15.94 10.29
N TYR A 329 -20.25 15.34 11.20
CA TYR A 329 -19.24 16.04 11.99
C TYR A 329 -18.16 16.71 11.13
N VAL A 330 -17.67 16.04 10.09
CA VAL A 330 -16.61 16.60 9.22
C VAL A 330 -17.17 17.63 8.21
N LEU A 331 -18.46 17.57 7.91
CA LEU A 331 -19.15 18.54 7.04
C LEU A 331 -19.66 19.78 7.79
N ASP A 332 -19.62 19.77 9.12
CA ASP A 332 -20.06 20.90 9.94
C ASP A 332 -19.06 22.06 9.88
N GLU A 333 -19.55 23.25 9.47
CA GLU A 333 -18.72 24.43 9.19
C GLU A 333 -17.72 24.81 10.29
N PRO A 334 -18.06 24.83 11.59
CA PRO A 334 -17.09 25.14 12.63
C PRO A 334 -15.93 24.16 12.71
N ASN A 335 -16.12 22.90 12.28
CA ASN A 335 -15.11 21.86 12.33
C ASN A 335 -14.31 21.74 11.04
N HIS A 336 -14.95 21.93 9.89
CA HIS A 336 -14.42 21.58 8.57
C HIS A 336 -13.04 22.19 8.30
N GLN A 337 -12.89 23.52 8.43
CA GLN A 337 -11.62 24.19 8.15
C GLN A 337 -10.49 23.71 9.08
N ARG A 338 -10.78 23.57 10.36
CA ARG A 338 -9.80 23.07 11.34
C ARG A 338 -9.37 21.65 11.03
N LEU A 339 -10.31 20.76 10.69
CA LEU A 339 -10.00 19.38 10.32
C LEU A 339 -9.19 19.31 9.02
N SER A 340 -9.52 20.15 8.04
CA SER A 340 -8.81 20.30 6.77
C SER A 340 -7.36 20.69 6.98
N ASP A 341 -7.12 21.75 7.75
CA ASP A 341 -5.77 22.25 8.02
C ASP A 341 -4.93 21.20 8.78
N ASN A 342 -5.50 20.56 9.80
CA ASN A 342 -4.83 19.53 10.58
C ASN A 342 -4.54 18.27 9.74
N ALA A 343 -5.49 17.84 8.88
CA ALA A 343 -5.29 16.73 7.96
C ALA A 343 -4.09 16.99 7.03
N ARG A 344 -4.06 18.15 6.39
CA ARG A 344 -2.98 18.59 5.54
C ARG A 344 -1.64 18.63 6.27
N GLN A 345 -1.62 19.24 7.46
CA GLN A 345 -0.39 19.40 8.25
C GLN A 345 0.19 18.06 8.67
N LYS A 346 -0.66 17.11 9.09
CA LYS A 346 -0.23 15.74 9.42
C LYS A 346 0.42 15.06 8.23
N ILE A 347 -0.17 15.19 7.05
CA ILE A 347 0.41 14.59 5.83
C ILE A 347 1.76 15.20 5.50
N ILE A 348 1.91 16.50 5.54
CA ILE A 348 3.20 17.16 5.28
C ILE A 348 4.28 16.65 6.26
N ASN A 349 3.96 16.60 7.54
CA ASN A 349 4.92 16.28 8.60
C ASN A 349 5.31 14.79 8.62
N CYS A 350 4.36 13.88 8.36
CA CYS A 350 4.57 12.45 8.60
C CYS A 350 4.70 11.62 7.31
N TYR A 351 4.06 12.04 6.22
CA TYR A 351 3.90 11.27 4.99
C TYR A 351 4.46 12.00 3.75
N GLY A 352 4.84 13.27 3.87
CA GLY A 352 5.46 14.03 2.77
C GLY A 352 6.75 13.40 2.26
N GLU A 353 7.04 13.58 0.98
CA GLU A 353 8.20 12.95 0.32
C GLU A 353 9.52 13.22 1.06
N GLU A 354 9.75 14.45 1.56
CA GLU A 354 10.97 14.79 2.28
C GLU A 354 11.07 14.08 3.63
N ALA A 355 9.99 14.09 4.42
CA ALA A 355 9.96 13.45 5.73
C ALA A 355 10.19 11.94 5.65
N VAL A 356 9.56 11.29 4.66
CA VAL A 356 9.71 9.85 4.45
C VAL A 356 11.07 9.50 3.86
N ALA A 357 11.54 10.25 2.85
CA ALA A 357 12.84 9.98 2.24
C ALA A 357 13.99 10.06 3.24
N LYS A 358 14.01 11.04 4.16
CA LYS A 358 15.01 11.14 5.23
C LYS A 358 15.10 9.85 6.05
N ARG A 359 13.96 9.29 6.46
CA ARG A 359 13.92 8.04 7.24
C ARG A 359 14.48 6.84 6.46
N TYR A 360 14.18 6.74 5.15
CA TYR A 360 14.76 5.69 4.31
C TYR A 360 16.26 5.89 4.10
N ILE A 361 16.75 7.12 3.92
CA ILE A 361 18.17 7.43 3.76
C ILE A 361 18.95 7.03 5.02
N GLU A 362 18.40 7.26 6.22
CA GLU A 362 18.98 6.82 7.49
C GLU A 362 19.10 5.29 7.53
N ILE A 363 18.04 4.55 7.14
CA ILE A 363 18.07 3.09 7.05
C ILE A 363 19.13 2.60 6.06
N TYR A 364 19.26 3.26 4.90
CA TYR A 364 20.26 2.89 3.91
C TYR A 364 21.70 3.22 4.34
N GLY A 365 21.91 4.27 5.14
CA GLY A 365 23.21 4.69 5.64
C GLY A 365 23.71 3.94 6.87
N ASN A 366 22.81 3.34 7.66
CA ASN A 366 23.21 2.59 8.85
C ASN A 366 24.03 1.35 8.47
N GLU A 367 25.16 1.11 9.14
CA GLU A 367 25.93 -0.14 8.99
C GLU A 367 25.08 -1.34 9.44
N GLN A 368 25.17 -2.45 8.70
CA GLN A 368 24.43 -3.69 8.99
C GLN A 368 25.15 -4.57 10.03
#